data_6d8968fea89ef7104bf989830e790c2f
#
_entry.id   6d8968fea89ef7104bf989830e790c2f
#
_cell.length_a   1.000
_cell.length_b   1.000
_cell.length_c   1.000
_cell.angle_alpha   90.00
_cell.angle_beta   90.00
_cell.angle_gamma   90.00
#
_symmetry.space_group_name_H-M   'P 1'
#
loop_
_entity.id
_entity.type
_entity.pdbx_description
1 polymer ?
#
loop_
_entity_poly.entity_id
_entity_poly.type
_entity_poly.pdbx_seq_one_letter_code
_entity_poly.pdbx_strand_id
1 'polypeptide(L)'
;MSAADNKKLVQQIYADSANRSGTTFADHLAEDAVWVVTGQYSWSHEFRGRDAIQNGLMGHFRSFFAVRPRTVAFNFIAEGDYVVAETKGDNVTRAGVRYDNDYCMVWRIENGKIKQIKEYCDSALVERVLGPFPAERKLAG
;
A
#
# COMPACT_ATOMS: atom_id res chain seq x y z
N MET A 1 -1.69 -12.85 18.23
CA MET A 1 -2.92 -12.88 17.42
C MET A 1 -2.79 -13.98 16.36
N SER A 2 -3.89 -14.62 16.05
CA SER A 2 -3.89 -15.71 15.08
C SER A 2 -3.86 -15.18 13.64
N ALA A 3 -3.57 -16.09 12.70
CA ALA A 3 -3.66 -15.77 11.27
C ALA A 3 -5.07 -15.29 10.89
N ALA A 4 -6.10 -15.91 11.49
CA ALA A 4 -7.50 -15.50 11.27
C ALA A 4 -7.77 -14.06 11.76
N ASP A 5 -7.22 -13.68 12.92
CA ASP A 5 -7.35 -12.31 13.43
C ASP A 5 -6.63 -11.32 12.54
N ASN A 6 -5.43 -11.64 12.08
CA ASN A 6 -4.65 -10.81 11.18
C ASN A 6 -5.37 -10.63 9.84
N LYS A 7 -5.97 -11.72 9.33
CA LYS A 7 -6.77 -11.66 8.10
C LYS A 7 -7.96 -10.69 8.25
N LYS A 8 -8.67 -10.75 9.37
CA LYS A 8 -9.79 -9.84 9.65
C LYS A 8 -9.35 -8.39 9.69
N LEU A 9 -8.19 -8.12 10.28
CA LEU A 9 -7.63 -6.77 10.33
C LEU A 9 -7.39 -6.23 8.90
N VAL A 10 -6.72 -7.02 8.07
CA VAL A 10 -6.43 -6.61 6.69
C VAL A 10 -7.72 -6.48 5.88
N GLN A 11 -8.68 -7.40 6.05
CA GLN A 11 -9.98 -7.29 5.40
C GLN A 11 -10.70 -5.99 5.76
N GLN A 12 -10.64 -5.59 7.03
CA GLN A 12 -11.27 -4.35 7.48
C GLN A 12 -10.59 -3.12 6.86
N ILE A 13 -9.27 -3.11 6.79
CA ILE A 13 -8.52 -2.01 6.17
C ILE A 13 -8.96 -1.83 4.70
N TYR A 14 -9.07 -2.94 3.95
CA TYR A 14 -9.51 -2.86 2.56
C TYR A 14 -10.98 -2.51 2.40
N ALA A 15 -11.85 -2.95 3.31
CA ALA A 15 -13.26 -2.56 3.29
C ALA A 15 -13.39 -1.04 3.49
N ASP A 16 -12.64 -0.46 4.42
CA ASP A 16 -12.62 0.97 4.66
C ASP A 16 -12.05 1.73 3.44
N SER A 17 -11.00 1.21 2.83
CA SER A 17 -10.43 1.78 1.61
C SER A 17 -11.45 1.79 0.47
N ALA A 18 -12.14 0.69 0.25
CA ALA A 18 -13.15 0.59 -0.81
C ALA A 18 -14.28 1.61 -0.63
N ASN A 19 -14.62 1.93 0.61
CA ASN A 19 -15.65 2.91 0.94
C ASN A 19 -15.09 4.33 1.10
N ARG A 20 -13.81 4.53 0.95
CA ARG A 20 -13.09 5.79 1.21
C ARG A 20 -13.41 6.36 2.58
N SER A 21 -13.47 5.49 3.59
CA SER A 21 -13.86 5.87 4.95
C SER A 21 -13.13 4.99 5.98
N GLY A 22 -13.35 5.27 7.26
CA GLY A 22 -12.81 4.47 8.35
C GLY A 22 -11.30 4.58 8.48
N THR A 23 -10.70 3.51 9.02
CA THR A 23 -9.25 3.47 9.27
C THR A 23 -8.47 3.22 7.98
N THR A 24 -7.19 3.52 8.04
CA THR A 24 -6.26 3.21 6.96
C THR A 24 -5.18 2.28 7.49
N PHE A 25 -4.35 1.72 6.61
CA PHE A 25 -3.17 0.98 7.05
C PHE A 25 -2.30 1.84 7.98
N ALA A 26 -2.27 3.15 7.75
CA ALA A 26 -1.45 4.08 8.55
C ALA A 26 -1.77 4.01 10.04
N ASP A 27 -3.04 3.78 10.39
CA ASP A 27 -3.49 3.68 11.78
C ASP A 27 -2.96 2.42 12.48
N HIS A 28 -2.47 1.46 11.72
CA HIS A 28 -2.01 0.17 12.24
C HIS A 28 -0.50 -0.04 12.04
N LEU A 29 0.23 0.92 11.48
CA LEU A 29 1.66 0.79 11.27
C LEU A 29 2.42 0.76 12.60
N ALA A 30 3.34 -0.22 12.74
CA ALA A 30 4.34 -0.16 13.78
C ALA A 30 5.30 1.00 13.51
N GLU A 31 5.96 1.53 14.55
CA GLU A 31 6.91 2.63 14.38
C GLU A 31 8.06 2.27 13.43
N ASP A 32 8.51 1.03 13.52
CA ASP A 32 9.60 0.49 12.70
C ASP A 32 9.12 -0.24 11.45
N ALA A 33 7.87 0.00 11.03
CA ALA A 33 7.32 -0.64 9.84
C ALA A 33 8.14 -0.34 8.59
N VAL A 34 8.16 -1.31 7.67
CA VAL A 34 8.85 -1.19 6.39
C VAL A 34 7.87 -1.47 5.27
N TRP A 35 7.81 -0.58 4.29
CA TRP A 35 7.06 -0.82 3.05
C TRP A 35 8.06 -1.04 1.92
N VAL A 36 8.06 -2.24 1.38
CA VAL A 36 8.94 -2.61 0.27
C VAL A 36 8.16 -2.50 -1.03
N VAL A 37 8.57 -1.58 -1.89
CA VAL A 37 8.11 -1.55 -3.27
C VAL A 37 9.10 -2.40 -4.04
N THR A 38 8.63 -3.57 -4.48
CA THR A 38 9.49 -4.59 -5.11
C THR A 38 9.82 -4.24 -6.56
N GLY A 39 10.69 -5.04 -7.17
CA GLY A 39 11.06 -4.87 -8.55
C GLY A 39 12.25 -3.96 -8.76
N GLN A 40 12.44 -3.53 -10.01
CA GLN A 40 13.60 -2.71 -10.42
C GLN A 40 13.11 -1.56 -11.29
N TYR A 41 12.40 -0.64 -10.69
CA TYR A 41 11.90 0.56 -11.35
C TYR A 41 12.00 1.76 -10.41
N SER A 42 11.61 2.96 -10.86
CA SER A 42 11.89 4.17 -10.10
C SER A 42 11.26 4.20 -8.71
N TRP A 43 10.14 3.54 -8.50
CA TRP A 43 9.45 3.47 -7.20
C TRP A 43 10.03 2.40 -6.27
N SER A 44 10.82 1.45 -6.79
CA SER A 44 11.39 0.34 -6.00
C SER A 44 12.28 0.87 -4.89
N HIS A 45 11.96 0.51 -3.66
CA HIS A 45 12.70 0.97 -2.48
C HIS A 45 12.16 0.29 -1.23
N GLU A 46 12.93 0.31 -0.16
CA GLU A 46 12.47 -0.04 1.18
C GLU A 46 12.24 1.25 1.97
N PHE A 47 10.98 1.64 2.10
CA PHE A 47 10.59 2.81 2.89
C PHE A 47 10.51 2.39 4.35
N ARG A 48 11.43 2.88 5.19
CA ARG A 48 11.57 2.44 6.58
C ARG A 48 11.05 3.49 7.55
N GLY A 49 10.10 3.07 8.40
CA GLY A 49 9.47 3.90 9.41
C GLY A 49 8.21 4.59 8.91
N ARG A 50 7.37 4.99 9.85
CA ARG A 50 6.06 5.60 9.53
C ARG A 50 6.18 6.83 8.66
N ASP A 51 7.14 7.71 8.96
CA ASP A 51 7.28 8.95 8.22
C ASP A 51 7.65 8.71 6.76
N ALA A 52 8.62 7.83 6.52
CA ALA A 52 9.03 7.48 5.15
C ALA A 52 7.86 6.87 4.37
N ILE A 53 7.06 6.02 5.03
CA ILE A 53 5.90 5.38 4.40
C ILE A 53 4.80 6.41 4.12
N GLN A 54 4.38 7.17 5.12
CA GLN A 54 3.23 8.06 5.01
C GLN A 54 3.53 9.30 4.20
N ASN A 55 4.64 9.96 4.46
CA ASN A 55 4.99 11.22 3.81
C ASN A 55 5.87 11.03 2.58
N GLY A 56 6.79 10.07 2.63
CA GLY A 56 7.64 9.76 1.48
C GLY A 56 6.86 9.08 0.37
N LEU A 57 6.43 7.84 0.60
CA LEU A 57 5.78 7.03 -0.42
C LEU A 57 4.31 7.44 -0.66
N MET A 58 3.49 7.35 0.38
CA MET A 58 2.04 7.51 0.22
C MET A 58 1.65 8.95 -0.02
N GLY A 59 2.37 9.92 0.54
CA GLY A 59 2.14 11.33 0.27
C GLY A 59 2.32 11.64 -1.21
N HIS A 60 3.37 11.11 -1.83
CA HIS A 60 3.60 11.28 -3.24
C HIS A 60 2.51 10.60 -4.08
N PHE A 61 2.19 9.34 -3.74
CA PHE A 61 1.12 8.59 -4.44
C PHE A 61 -0.21 9.36 -4.40
N ARG A 62 -0.63 9.79 -3.22
CA ARG A 62 -1.91 10.50 -3.06
C ARG A 62 -1.97 11.82 -3.80
N SER A 63 -0.82 12.46 -4.05
CA SER A 63 -0.78 13.74 -4.75
C SER A 63 -1.35 13.69 -6.17
N PHE A 64 -1.42 12.52 -6.76
CA PHE A 64 -1.97 12.35 -8.11
C PHE A 64 -3.50 12.33 -8.17
N PHE A 65 -4.17 12.27 -7.02
CA PHE A 65 -5.62 12.05 -6.96
C PHE A 65 -6.33 13.19 -6.25
N ALA A 66 -7.49 13.59 -6.77
CA ALA A 66 -8.31 14.65 -6.17
C ALA A 66 -9.10 14.14 -4.95
N VAL A 67 -9.41 12.83 -4.93
CA VAL A 67 -10.10 12.18 -3.81
C VAL A 67 -9.22 11.04 -3.29
N ARG A 68 -9.48 10.60 -2.06
CA ARG A 68 -8.74 9.49 -1.46
C ARG A 68 -8.75 8.28 -2.40
N PRO A 69 -7.59 7.74 -2.77
CA PRO A 69 -7.52 6.54 -3.60
C PRO A 69 -8.22 5.37 -2.94
N ARG A 70 -8.87 4.52 -3.74
CA ARG A 70 -9.47 3.29 -3.25
C ARG A 70 -8.84 2.08 -3.92
N THR A 71 -8.78 1.00 -3.15
CA THR A 71 -8.30 -0.28 -3.61
C THR A 71 -9.29 -1.34 -3.15
N VAL A 72 -9.68 -2.22 -4.06
CA VAL A 72 -10.64 -3.28 -3.78
C VAL A 72 -9.90 -4.61 -3.72
N ALA A 73 -9.98 -5.28 -2.57
CA ALA A 73 -9.41 -6.61 -2.40
C ALA A 73 -10.44 -7.67 -2.77
N PHE A 74 -9.99 -8.71 -3.46
CA PHE A 74 -10.87 -9.79 -3.90
C PHE A 74 -10.40 -11.18 -3.44
N ASN A 75 -9.21 -11.30 -2.87
CA ASN A 75 -8.72 -12.57 -2.36
C ASN A 75 -7.77 -12.33 -1.18
N PHE A 76 -7.89 -13.13 -0.13
CA PHE A 76 -7.05 -13.07 1.05
C PHE A 76 -6.57 -14.48 1.42
N ILE A 77 -5.27 -14.60 1.68
CA ILE A 77 -4.64 -15.85 2.14
C ILE A 77 -3.83 -15.51 3.38
N ALA A 78 -4.02 -16.24 4.48
CA ALA A 78 -3.32 -15.95 5.72
C ALA A 78 -2.68 -17.23 6.29
N GLU A 79 -1.42 -17.08 6.71
CA GLU A 79 -0.66 -18.14 7.37
C GLU A 79 0.36 -17.50 8.31
N GLY A 80 0.43 -17.99 9.56
CA GLY A 80 1.34 -17.41 10.55
C GLY A 80 1.09 -15.93 10.75
N ASP A 81 2.13 -15.12 10.66
CA ASP A 81 2.06 -13.68 10.80
C ASP A 81 1.75 -12.96 9.47
N TYR A 82 1.55 -13.71 8.40
CA TYR A 82 1.40 -13.16 7.07
C TYR A 82 -0.04 -13.17 6.58
N VAL A 83 -0.41 -12.10 5.88
CA VAL A 83 -1.66 -12.03 5.11
C VAL A 83 -1.29 -11.56 3.71
N VAL A 84 -1.72 -12.32 2.70
CA VAL A 84 -1.58 -11.94 1.31
C VAL A 84 -2.93 -11.43 0.82
N ALA A 85 -2.95 -10.27 0.18
CA ALA A 85 -4.15 -9.69 -0.40
C ALA A 85 -3.93 -9.42 -1.88
N GLU A 86 -4.76 -10.01 -2.72
CA GLU A 86 -4.83 -9.68 -4.13
C GLU A 86 -5.87 -8.57 -4.31
N THR A 87 -5.45 -7.46 -4.91
CA THR A 87 -6.27 -6.25 -4.93
C THR A 87 -6.18 -5.55 -6.28
N LYS A 88 -7.16 -4.67 -6.52
CA LYS A 88 -7.18 -3.84 -7.72
C LYS A 88 -7.55 -2.41 -7.34
N GLY A 89 -6.80 -1.46 -7.86
CA GLY A 89 -7.12 -0.05 -7.72
C GLY A 89 -8.34 0.32 -8.56
N ASP A 90 -9.06 1.34 -8.13
CA ASP A 90 -10.19 1.92 -8.85
C ASP A 90 -10.10 3.42 -8.68
N ASN A 91 -9.27 4.05 -9.53
CA ASN A 91 -8.91 5.45 -9.35
C ASN A 91 -8.81 6.20 -10.67
N VAL A 92 -9.05 7.50 -10.60
CA VAL A 92 -8.82 8.43 -11.70
C VAL A 92 -7.87 9.52 -11.19
N THR A 93 -6.79 9.77 -11.92
CA THR A 93 -5.86 10.84 -11.56
C THR A 93 -6.48 12.21 -11.77
N ARG A 94 -5.86 13.27 -11.21
CA ARG A 94 -6.27 14.67 -11.47
C ARG A 94 -6.27 15.02 -12.94
N ALA A 95 -5.43 14.35 -13.73
CA ALA A 95 -5.36 14.54 -15.19
C ALA A 95 -6.46 13.76 -15.95
N GLY A 96 -7.33 13.03 -15.24
CA GLY A 96 -8.41 12.27 -15.86
C GLY A 96 -8.01 10.91 -16.41
N VAL A 97 -6.86 10.38 -16.01
CA VAL A 97 -6.35 9.09 -16.48
C VAL A 97 -6.69 8.00 -15.47
N ARG A 98 -7.23 6.87 -15.94
CA ARG A 98 -7.49 5.72 -15.07
C ARG A 98 -6.17 5.14 -14.54
N TYR A 99 -6.17 4.82 -13.25
CA TYR A 99 -5.07 4.12 -12.59
C TYR A 99 -5.66 2.95 -11.79
N ASP A 100 -5.88 1.83 -12.46
CA ASP A 100 -6.49 0.62 -11.89
C ASP A 100 -5.44 -0.49 -11.84
N ASN A 101 -4.41 -0.29 -11.01
CA ASN A 101 -3.30 -1.23 -10.95
C ASN A 101 -3.70 -2.52 -10.23
N ASP A 102 -3.09 -3.61 -10.65
CA ASP A 102 -3.20 -4.91 -10.00
C ASP A 102 -2.09 -5.02 -8.96
N TYR A 103 -2.46 -5.40 -7.73
CA TYR A 103 -1.51 -5.56 -6.65
C TYR A 103 -1.59 -6.94 -6.03
N CYS A 104 -0.43 -7.47 -5.66
CA CYS A 104 -0.32 -8.55 -4.69
C CYS A 104 0.45 -7.97 -3.51
N MET A 105 -0.21 -7.86 -2.36
CA MET A 105 0.35 -7.25 -1.16
C MET A 105 0.59 -8.32 -0.11
N VAL A 106 1.81 -8.41 0.37
CA VAL A 106 2.18 -9.35 1.42
C VAL A 106 2.38 -8.57 2.72
N TRP A 107 1.48 -8.77 3.68
CA TRP A 107 1.45 -8.08 4.95
C TRP A 107 2.03 -8.97 6.04
N ARG A 108 2.97 -8.46 6.83
CA ARG A 108 3.44 -9.14 8.04
C ARG A 108 2.96 -8.34 9.25
N ILE A 109 2.24 -9.01 10.14
CA ILE A 109 1.55 -8.38 11.27
C ILE A 109 2.01 -9.05 12.55
N GLU A 110 2.39 -8.24 13.54
CA GLU A 110 2.75 -8.70 14.88
C GLU A 110 1.98 -7.88 15.90
N ASN A 111 1.29 -8.56 16.82
CA ASN A 111 0.54 -7.93 17.92
C ASN A 111 -0.41 -6.83 17.42
N GLY A 112 -1.11 -7.09 16.33
CA GLY A 112 -2.06 -6.14 15.75
C GLY A 112 -1.44 -4.94 15.04
N LYS A 113 -0.12 -4.93 14.85
CA LYS A 113 0.60 -3.87 14.15
C LYS A 113 1.23 -4.38 12.87
N ILE A 114 1.20 -3.56 11.84
CA ILE A 114 1.80 -3.87 10.55
C ILE A 114 3.30 -3.62 10.67
N LYS A 115 4.09 -4.69 10.51
CA LYS A 115 5.55 -4.63 10.57
C LYS A 115 6.17 -4.49 9.20
N GLN A 116 5.57 -5.09 8.19
CA GLN A 116 6.09 -5.03 6.83
C GLN A 116 4.96 -5.19 5.83
N ILE A 117 5.05 -4.46 4.74
CA ILE A 117 4.23 -4.65 3.56
C ILE A 117 5.19 -4.80 2.38
N LYS A 118 5.03 -5.87 1.60
CA LYS A 118 5.70 -6.01 0.31
C LYS A 118 4.68 -5.83 -0.79
N GLU A 119 4.93 -4.87 -1.65
CA GLU A 119 4.03 -4.53 -2.74
C GLU A 119 4.59 -5.05 -4.07
N TYR A 120 3.79 -5.87 -4.73
CA TYR A 120 4.02 -6.33 -6.10
C TYR A 120 2.92 -5.75 -6.96
N CYS A 121 3.27 -5.12 -8.06
CA CYS A 121 2.28 -4.51 -8.95
C CYS A 121 2.75 -4.48 -10.39
N ASP A 122 1.89 -3.99 -11.27
CA ASP A 122 2.29 -3.70 -12.65
C ASP A 122 3.10 -2.40 -12.66
N SER A 123 4.42 -2.55 -12.65
CA SER A 123 5.35 -1.41 -12.61
C SER A 123 5.32 -0.59 -13.89
N ALA A 124 5.03 -1.21 -15.03
CA ALA A 124 4.91 -0.49 -16.30
C ALA A 124 3.74 0.50 -16.24
N LEU A 125 2.63 0.11 -15.62
CA LEU A 125 1.47 0.99 -15.45
C LEU A 125 1.81 2.16 -14.52
N VAL A 126 2.53 1.91 -13.44
CA VAL A 126 2.96 2.97 -12.52
C VAL A 126 3.78 4.03 -13.29
N GLU A 127 4.79 3.60 -14.01
CA GLU A 127 5.67 4.53 -14.75
C GLU A 127 4.89 5.29 -15.83
N ARG A 128 3.99 4.62 -16.54
CA ARG A 128 3.21 5.25 -17.61
C ARG A 128 2.23 6.30 -17.11
N VAL A 129 1.55 6.03 -16.00
CA VAL A 129 0.46 6.90 -15.51
C VAL A 129 0.96 7.90 -14.47
N LEU A 130 1.78 7.47 -13.52
CA LEU A 130 2.25 8.31 -12.41
C LEU A 130 3.65 8.89 -12.68
N GLY A 131 4.39 8.32 -13.61
CA GLY A 131 5.74 8.75 -13.91
C GLY A 131 6.77 8.29 -12.90
N PRO A 132 8.02 8.74 -13.04
CA PRO A 132 9.11 8.30 -12.17
C PRO A 132 8.96 8.84 -10.75
N PHE A 133 9.35 8.03 -9.78
CA PHE A 133 9.35 8.43 -8.37
C PHE A 133 10.55 9.38 -8.13
N PRO A 134 10.33 10.52 -7.46
CA PRO A 134 11.41 11.45 -7.16
C PRO A 134 12.46 10.83 -6.22
N ALA A 135 13.71 10.76 -6.66
CA ALA A 135 14.77 10.11 -5.90
C ALA A 135 14.97 10.75 -4.50
N GLU A 136 14.79 12.06 -4.39
CA GLU A 136 14.94 12.78 -3.13
C GLU A 136 13.95 12.34 -2.05
N ARG A 137 12.78 11.83 -2.44
CA ARG A 137 11.80 11.33 -1.48
C ARG A 137 12.22 10.02 -0.81
N LYS A 138 13.15 9.30 -1.41
CA LYS A 138 13.70 8.06 -0.83
C LYS A 138 14.69 8.34 0.29
N LEU A 139 15.22 9.55 0.35
CA LEU A 139 16.19 9.97 1.36
C LEU A 139 15.54 10.53 2.61
N ALA A 140 14.24 10.82 2.56
CA ALA A 140 13.47 11.39 3.67
C ALA A 140 12.94 10.27 4.56
N GLY A 141 13.68 9.87 5.55
CA GLY A 141 13.19 8.82 6.45
C GLY A 141 14.26 8.05 7.13
#